data_f45a389f3811401f0ba84f12bb1b5eef
#
_entry.id   f45a389f3811401f0ba84f12bb1b5eef
#
_cell.length_a   1.000
_cell.length_b   1.000
_cell.length_c   1.000
_cell.angle_alpha   90.00
_cell.angle_beta   90.00
_cell.angle_gamma   90.00
#
_symmetry.space_group_name_H-M   'P 1'
#
loop_
_entity.id
_entity.type
_entity.pdbx_description
1 polymer ?
#
loop_
_entity_poly.entity_id
_entity_poly.type
_entity_poly.pdbx_seq_one_letter_code
_entity_poly.pdbx_strand_id
1 'polypeptide(L)'
;MAMDQQTAMEQLRELYREKNEHLERFLEPVTPFEFYRDIFPVGSFERKGHFEDEKGNGIAVTVPKAAGIAMEIKGDGKARRYTITDELSELSEVFDTDFTIMSPLSYFGRRRCGKNARYLYAMVFDLDGVEMPQLRYTLHQMNKDILPKATFVVNSGTGLHLYYVLQEPTPMYPHNQKCLKELKYSLSRQIWNRYTSTSRNRRYKGFCRASGWLDLARSWAGTIL
;
A
#
# COMPACT_ATOMS: atom_id res chain seq x y z
N MET A 1 -34.19 -1.30 -9.34
CA MET A 1 -32.91 -1.75 -8.76
C MET A 1 -31.76 -1.83 -9.77
N ALA A 2 -31.93 -2.38 -10.98
CA ALA A 2 -30.84 -2.46 -11.99
C ALA A 2 -30.37 -1.08 -12.52
N MET A 3 -31.30 -0.14 -12.73
CA MET A 3 -30.98 1.24 -13.15
C MET A 3 -30.11 1.99 -12.13
N ASP A 4 -30.30 1.73 -10.85
CA ASP A 4 -29.54 2.38 -9.76
C ASP A 4 -28.08 1.92 -9.69
N GLN A 5 -27.82 0.64 -9.97
CA GLN A 5 -26.46 0.09 -9.96
C GLN A 5 -25.62 0.56 -11.16
N GLN A 6 -26.23 0.68 -12.33
CA GLN A 6 -25.55 1.16 -13.54
C GLN A 6 -25.16 2.63 -13.41
N THR A 7 -26.08 3.45 -12.89
CA THR A 7 -25.80 4.88 -12.62
C THR A 7 -24.68 5.06 -11.59
N ALA A 8 -24.68 4.24 -10.52
CA ALA A 8 -23.62 4.28 -9.51
C ALA A 8 -22.23 3.90 -10.07
N MET A 9 -22.19 2.92 -10.97
CA MET A 9 -20.92 2.52 -11.63
C MET A 9 -20.42 3.60 -12.58
N GLU A 10 -21.30 4.27 -13.31
CA GLU A 10 -20.95 5.40 -14.18
C GLU A 10 -20.39 6.57 -13.36
N GLN A 11 -21.01 6.91 -12.25
CA GLN A 11 -20.51 7.95 -11.35
C GLN A 11 -19.13 7.63 -10.77
N LEU A 12 -18.86 6.36 -10.42
CA LEU A 12 -17.54 5.94 -9.94
C LEU A 12 -16.47 6.04 -11.02
N ARG A 13 -16.80 5.67 -12.25
CA ARG A 13 -15.88 5.80 -13.41
C ARG A 13 -15.57 7.27 -13.70
N GLU A 14 -16.57 8.12 -13.62
CA GLU A 14 -16.39 9.56 -13.82
C GLU A 14 -15.47 10.15 -12.74
N LEU A 15 -15.76 9.87 -11.47
CA LEU A 15 -14.92 10.31 -10.35
C LEU A 15 -13.49 9.81 -10.48
N TYR A 16 -13.30 8.56 -10.93
CA TYR A 16 -11.99 7.98 -11.17
C TYR A 16 -11.23 8.77 -12.24
N ARG A 17 -11.89 9.08 -13.36
CA ARG A 17 -11.32 9.86 -14.45
C ARG A 17 -10.95 11.29 -14.01
N GLU A 18 -11.87 11.98 -13.34
CA GLU A 18 -11.62 13.34 -12.82
C GLU A 18 -10.41 13.40 -11.88
N LYS A 19 -10.26 12.38 -11.02
CA LYS A 19 -9.09 12.29 -10.12
C LYS A 19 -7.80 12.12 -10.89
N ASN A 20 -7.76 11.23 -11.89
CA ASN A 20 -6.57 11.02 -12.72
C ASN A 20 -6.19 12.28 -13.47
N GLU A 21 -7.12 12.91 -14.18
CA GLU A 21 -6.89 14.18 -14.87
C GLU A 21 -6.37 15.29 -13.94
N HIS A 22 -6.81 15.27 -12.68
CA HIS A 22 -6.31 16.23 -11.70
C HIS A 22 -4.91 15.87 -11.18
N LEU A 23 -4.64 14.60 -10.93
CA LEU A 23 -3.33 14.12 -10.49
C LEU A 23 -2.26 14.40 -11.55
N GLU A 24 -2.53 14.10 -12.81
CA GLU A 24 -1.61 14.29 -13.95
C GLU A 24 -1.20 15.75 -14.19
N ARG A 25 -1.94 16.73 -13.64
CA ARG A 25 -1.54 18.15 -13.69
C ARG A 25 -0.41 18.49 -12.71
N PHE A 26 -0.17 17.66 -11.71
CA PHE A 26 0.75 17.92 -10.60
C PHE A 26 1.80 16.83 -10.41
N LEU A 27 1.54 15.65 -10.94
CA LEU A 27 2.35 14.45 -10.75
C LEU A 27 2.58 13.79 -12.10
N GLU A 28 3.77 13.23 -12.29
CA GLU A 28 4.07 12.44 -13.48
C GLU A 28 3.54 11.02 -13.30
N PRO A 29 2.80 10.48 -14.29
CA PRO A 29 2.37 9.10 -14.26
C PRO A 29 3.56 8.17 -14.40
N VAL A 30 3.56 7.08 -13.62
CA VAL A 30 4.59 6.04 -13.67
C VAL A 30 3.94 4.73 -14.10
N THR A 31 4.70 3.89 -14.77
CA THR A 31 4.24 2.55 -15.11
C THR A 31 4.19 1.66 -13.87
N PRO A 32 3.35 0.62 -13.84
CA PRO A 32 3.33 -0.34 -12.75
C PRO A 32 4.68 -0.99 -12.49
N PHE A 33 5.49 -1.19 -13.53
CA PHE A 33 6.82 -1.76 -13.40
C PHE A 33 7.80 -0.81 -12.70
N GLU A 34 7.83 0.46 -13.09
CA GLU A 34 8.63 1.51 -12.46
C GLU A 34 8.22 1.66 -10.99
N PHE A 35 6.91 1.78 -10.71
CA PHE A 35 6.39 1.84 -9.37
C PHE A 35 6.88 0.68 -8.48
N TYR A 36 6.84 -0.54 -9.01
CA TYR A 36 7.29 -1.71 -8.27
C TYR A 36 8.80 -1.71 -8.06
N ARG A 37 9.57 -1.31 -9.07
CA ARG A 37 11.03 -1.25 -9.02
C ARG A 37 11.54 -0.16 -8.06
N ASP A 38 10.83 0.95 -7.97
CA ASP A 38 11.16 2.02 -7.03
C ASP A 38 10.89 1.62 -5.58
N ILE A 39 9.81 0.85 -5.34
CA ILE A 39 9.55 0.28 -4.01
C ILE A 39 10.55 -0.82 -3.69
N PHE A 40 10.86 -1.70 -4.64
CA PHE A 40 11.77 -2.83 -4.48
C PHE A 40 12.98 -2.68 -5.43
N PRO A 41 14.01 -1.93 -5.05
CA PRO A 41 15.25 -1.86 -5.83
C PRO A 41 15.85 -3.23 -6.07
N VAL A 42 16.69 -3.35 -7.10
CA VAL A 42 17.41 -4.58 -7.42
C VAL A 42 18.15 -5.11 -6.19
N GLY A 43 18.08 -6.40 -5.93
CA GLY A 43 18.65 -7.04 -4.75
C GLY A 43 17.75 -7.03 -3.51
N SER A 44 16.54 -6.46 -3.59
CA SER A 44 15.60 -6.38 -2.45
C SER A 44 15.22 -7.75 -1.90
N PHE A 45 15.06 -8.73 -2.78
CA PHE A 45 14.64 -10.08 -2.42
C PHE A 45 15.83 -11.05 -2.24
N GLU A 46 17.04 -10.60 -2.49
CA GLU A 46 18.25 -11.37 -2.26
C GLU A 46 18.83 -11.19 -0.85
N ARG A 47 18.38 -10.18 -0.12
CA ARG A 47 18.86 -9.87 1.23
C ARG A 47 18.68 -11.07 2.17
N LYS A 48 19.80 -11.58 2.68
CA LYS A 48 19.82 -12.57 3.77
C LYS A 48 19.50 -11.85 5.08
N GLY A 49 18.70 -12.43 5.94
CA GLY A 49 18.44 -11.86 7.26
C GLY A 49 18.61 -12.93 8.33
N HIS A 50 18.91 -12.50 9.53
CA HIS A 50 18.79 -13.34 10.71
C HIS A 50 17.35 -13.30 11.19
N PHE A 51 16.83 -14.45 11.60
CA PHE A 51 15.58 -14.55 12.34
C PHE A 51 15.88 -14.74 13.81
N GLU A 52 15.08 -14.10 14.62
CA GLU A 52 14.92 -14.50 15.99
C GLU A 52 13.65 -15.36 16.08
N ASP A 53 13.73 -16.49 16.77
CA ASP A 53 12.55 -17.26 17.11
C ASP A 53 11.70 -16.50 18.16
N GLU A 54 10.56 -17.08 18.57
CA GLU A 54 9.70 -16.47 19.58
C GLU A 54 10.39 -16.31 20.96
N LYS A 55 11.59 -16.87 21.12
CA LYS A 55 12.41 -16.83 22.36
C LYS A 55 13.61 -15.90 22.24
N GLY A 56 13.78 -15.22 21.09
CA GLY A 56 14.91 -14.31 20.86
C GLY A 56 16.21 -15.02 20.48
N ASN A 57 16.17 -16.31 20.15
CA ASN A 57 17.34 -17.03 19.67
C ASN A 57 17.53 -16.75 18.18
N GLY A 58 18.70 -16.22 17.82
CA GLY A 58 19.08 -16.02 16.43
C GLY A 58 19.20 -17.36 15.71
N ILE A 59 18.32 -17.64 14.77
CA ILE A 59 18.44 -18.82 13.91
C ILE A 59 19.14 -18.36 12.64
N ALA A 60 20.40 -18.77 12.45
CA ALA A 60 21.07 -18.66 11.16
C ALA A 60 20.42 -19.65 10.20
N VAL A 61 19.40 -19.21 9.50
CA VAL A 61 18.75 -20.04 8.51
C VAL A 61 19.39 -19.76 7.16
N THR A 62 19.93 -20.79 6.53
CA THR A 62 20.22 -20.82 5.09
C THR A 62 18.88 -20.82 4.37
N VAL A 63 18.32 -19.64 4.21
CA VAL A 63 16.93 -19.54 3.88
C VAL A 63 16.78 -19.14 2.43
N PRO A 64 15.69 -19.65 1.78
CA PRO A 64 15.30 -19.19 0.49
C PRO A 64 15.17 -17.66 0.45
N LYS A 65 15.46 -17.09 -0.69
CA LYS A 65 15.37 -15.66 -0.99
C LYS A 65 14.09 -15.06 -0.41
N ALA A 66 14.17 -13.86 0.13
CA ALA A 66 12.99 -13.09 0.44
C ALA A 66 12.16 -12.88 -0.83
N ALA A 67 10.87 -12.74 -0.70
CA ALA A 67 9.97 -12.52 -1.84
C ALA A 67 9.00 -11.40 -1.55
N GLY A 68 8.64 -10.64 -2.58
CA GLY A 68 7.45 -9.82 -2.60
C GLY A 68 6.20 -10.68 -2.75
N ILE A 69 5.06 -10.16 -2.35
CA ILE A 69 3.77 -10.85 -2.53
C ILE A 69 2.77 -9.85 -3.12
N ALA A 70 2.24 -10.22 -4.28
CA ALA A 70 1.07 -9.60 -4.87
C ALA A 70 -0.10 -10.59 -4.86
N MET A 71 -1.31 -10.07 -4.89
CA MET A 71 -2.54 -10.86 -4.87
C MET A 71 -3.53 -10.26 -5.86
N GLU A 72 -3.97 -11.05 -6.80
CA GLU A 72 -5.12 -10.77 -7.64
C GLU A 72 -6.40 -11.15 -6.88
N ILE A 73 -7.38 -10.27 -6.85
CA ILE A 73 -8.72 -10.57 -6.33
C ILE A 73 -9.66 -10.71 -7.52
N LYS A 74 -10.15 -11.90 -7.74
CA LYS A 74 -11.09 -12.20 -8.82
C LYS A 74 -12.51 -11.76 -8.48
N GLY A 75 -13.33 -11.55 -9.49
CA GLY A 75 -14.72 -11.15 -9.32
C GLY A 75 -15.59 -12.13 -8.53
N ASP A 76 -15.19 -13.39 -8.40
CA ASP A 76 -15.82 -14.43 -7.54
C ASP A 76 -15.32 -14.37 -6.07
N GLY A 77 -14.51 -13.39 -5.71
CA GLY A 77 -13.93 -13.23 -4.38
C GLY A 77 -12.74 -14.12 -4.06
N LYS A 78 -12.31 -14.98 -5.00
CA LYS A 78 -11.11 -15.80 -4.82
C LYS A 78 -9.85 -14.95 -5.05
N ALA A 79 -8.82 -15.22 -4.24
CA ALA A 79 -7.54 -14.57 -4.34
C ALA A 79 -6.49 -15.53 -4.95
N ARG A 80 -5.84 -15.09 -6.03
CA ARG A 80 -4.64 -15.73 -6.56
C ARG A 80 -3.41 -15.00 -6.03
N ARG A 81 -2.45 -15.74 -5.50
CA ARG A 81 -1.21 -15.18 -4.95
C ARG A 81 -0.07 -15.35 -5.94
N TYR A 82 0.66 -14.27 -6.12
CA TYR A 82 1.91 -14.24 -6.87
C TYR A 82 3.07 -14.03 -5.90
N THR A 83 4.15 -14.78 -6.08
CA THR A 83 5.41 -14.60 -5.36
C THR A 83 6.34 -13.83 -6.28
N ILE A 84 6.65 -12.60 -5.92
CA ILE A 84 7.46 -11.71 -6.75
C ILE A 84 8.91 -11.88 -6.39
N THR A 85 9.73 -12.11 -7.40
CA THR A 85 11.19 -12.23 -7.29
C THR A 85 11.87 -10.94 -7.76
N ASP A 86 13.20 -10.90 -7.66
CA ASP A 86 13.97 -9.71 -8.01
C ASP A 86 13.94 -9.41 -9.52
N GLU A 87 13.65 -10.39 -10.34
CA GLU A 87 13.50 -10.25 -11.79
C GLU A 87 12.19 -9.56 -12.18
N LEU A 88 11.21 -9.55 -11.28
CA LEU A 88 9.86 -8.98 -11.48
C LEU A 88 9.09 -9.60 -12.66
N SER A 89 9.50 -10.75 -13.17
CA SER A 89 8.85 -11.41 -14.31
C SER A 89 7.39 -11.77 -14.05
N GLU A 90 7.05 -12.05 -12.79
CA GLU A 90 5.69 -12.40 -12.37
C GLU A 90 4.72 -11.22 -12.42
N LEU A 91 5.24 -9.99 -12.48
CA LEU A 91 4.41 -8.78 -12.53
C LEU A 91 3.65 -8.64 -13.85
N SER A 92 4.17 -9.16 -14.96
CA SER A 92 3.48 -9.11 -16.24
C SER A 92 2.11 -9.80 -16.18
N GLU A 93 2.01 -10.93 -15.45
CA GLU A 93 0.74 -11.61 -15.21
C GLU A 93 -0.21 -10.85 -14.28
N VAL A 94 0.37 -10.05 -13.39
CA VAL A 94 -0.39 -9.31 -12.35
C VAL A 94 -0.99 -8.02 -12.92
N PHE A 95 -0.30 -7.36 -13.84
CA PHE A 95 -0.72 -6.08 -14.41
C PHE A 95 -1.93 -6.21 -15.35
N ASP A 96 -2.14 -7.37 -15.92
CA ASP A 96 -3.28 -7.66 -16.78
C ASP A 96 -4.57 -7.98 -15.99
N THR A 97 -4.55 -7.83 -14.66
CA THR A 97 -5.69 -8.17 -13.81
C THR A 97 -6.46 -6.93 -13.36
N ASP A 98 -7.79 -7.07 -13.24
CA ASP A 98 -8.68 -5.96 -12.88
C ASP A 98 -8.45 -5.38 -11.48
N PHE A 99 -7.94 -6.20 -10.55
CA PHE A 99 -7.76 -5.80 -9.17
C PHE A 99 -6.60 -6.52 -8.51
N THR A 100 -5.56 -5.78 -8.18
CA THR A 100 -4.35 -6.30 -7.54
C THR A 100 -4.05 -5.62 -6.23
N ILE A 101 -3.68 -6.41 -5.23
CA ILE A 101 -3.17 -5.96 -3.95
C ILE A 101 -1.69 -6.30 -3.89
N MET A 102 -0.85 -5.32 -3.60
CA MET A 102 0.56 -5.57 -3.31
C MET A 102 0.89 -5.25 -1.84
N SER A 103 1.96 -5.85 -1.35
CA SER A 103 2.53 -5.54 -0.04
C SER A 103 3.90 -4.89 -0.20
N PRO A 104 4.19 -3.73 0.41
CA PRO A 104 5.52 -3.09 0.37
C PRO A 104 6.49 -3.73 1.36
N LEU A 105 6.25 -4.96 1.72
CA LEU A 105 7.07 -5.78 2.60
C LEU A 105 7.65 -6.94 1.81
N SER A 106 8.92 -7.27 2.06
CA SER A 106 9.42 -8.60 1.70
C SER A 106 9.10 -9.60 2.79
N TYR A 107 8.92 -10.84 2.38
CA TYR A 107 8.54 -11.94 3.26
C TYR A 107 9.49 -13.11 3.12
N PHE A 108 9.67 -13.82 4.22
CA PHE A 108 10.24 -15.14 4.23
C PHE A 108 9.22 -16.16 3.74
N GLY A 109 9.55 -16.89 2.67
CA GLY A 109 8.66 -17.86 2.07
C GLY A 109 7.39 -17.22 1.45
N ARG A 110 6.40 -18.06 1.20
CA ARG A 110 5.20 -17.68 0.43
C ARG A 110 4.02 -17.19 1.28
N ARG A 111 4.19 -17.02 2.59
CA ARG A 111 3.09 -16.62 3.47
C ARG A 111 3.19 -15.14 3.85
N ARG A 112 2.17 -14.38 3.49
CA ARG A 112 1.98 -13.00 3.93
C ARG A 112 1.45 -12.99 5.36
N CYS A 113 2.35 -13.02 6.34
CA CYS A 113 2.02 -12.88 7.76
C CYS A 113 3.13 -12.13 8.49
N GLY A 114 2.80 -11.54 9.63
CA GLY A 114 3.74 -10.73 10.42
C GLY A 114 5.00 -11.50 10.83
N LYS A 115 4.88 -12.79 11.14
CA LYS A 115 6.05 -13.63 11.48
C LYS A 115 7.05 -13.81 10.33
N ASN A 116 6.58 -13.69 9.09
CA ASN A 116 7.39 -13.85 7.89
C ASN A 116 7.85 -12.52 7.30
N ALA A 117 7.37 -11.39 7.82
CA ALA A 117 7.79 -10.07 7.33
C ALA A 117 9.27 -9.84 7.62
N ARG A 118 10.01 -9.37 6.60
CA ARG A 118 11.47 -9.17 6.65
C ARG A 118 11.85 -7.72 6.68
N TYR A 119 11.51 -7.01 5.63
CA TYR A 119 11.81 -5.60 5.46
C TYR A 119 10.58 -4.85 5.01
N LEU A 120 10.39 -3.66 5.55
CA LEU A 120 9.44 -2.68 5.06
C LEU A 120 10.16 -1.73 4.11
N TYR A 121 9.63 -1.57 2.90
CA TYR A 121 10.18 -0.70 1.85
C TYR A 121 9.40 0.60 1.69
N ALA A 122 8.11 0.59 1.99
CA ALA A 122 7.30 1.79 1.98
C ALA A 122 6.23 1.77 3.07
N MET A 123 5.92 2.95 3.61
CA MET A 123 4.71 3.14 4.41
C MET A 123 3.59 3.57 3.48
N VAL A 124 2.40 3.01 3.67
CA VAL A 124 1.26 3.35 2.82
C VAL A 124 0.03 3.61 3.64
N PHE A 125 -0.70 4.62 3.21
CA PHE A 125 -1.94 5.08 3.83
C PHE A 125 -3.05 4.97 2.80
N ASP A 126 -4.06 4.20 3.14
CA ASP A 126 -5.27 4.03 2.37
C ASP A 126 -6.32 5.04 2.85
N LEU A 127 -6.70 5.93 1.96
CA LEU A 127 -7.67 6.99 2.18
C LEU A 127 -8.97 6.60 1.48
N ASP A 128 -9.88 5.97 2.20
CA ASP A 128 -11.18 5.58 1.66
C ASP A 128 -12.14 6.77 1.45
N GLY A 129 -12.93 6.68 0.38
CA GLY A 129 -14.01 7.64 0.10
C GLY A 129 -13.50 9.05 -0.16
N VAL A 130 -12.39 9.18 -0.88
CA VAL A 130 -11.81 10.46 -1.29
C VAL A 130 -12.51 10.96 -2.54
N GLU A 131 -13.18 12.11 -2.40
CA GLU A 131 -13.76 12.88 -3.49
C GLU A 131 -12.81 14.01 -3.92
N MET A 132 -13.15 14.76 -4.97
CA MET A 132 -12.32 15.84 -5.51
C MET A 132 -11.90 16.91 -4.49
N PRO A 133 -12.77 17.36 -3.56
CA PRO A 133 -12.35 18.33 -2.54
C PRO A 133 -11.26 17.79 -1.60
N GLN A 134 -11.35 16.52 -1.19
CA GLN A 134 -10.35 15.89 -0.32
C GLN A 134 -9.04 15.65 -1.07
N LEU A 135 -9.10 15.22 -2.34
CA LEU A 135 -7.93 15.09 -3.19
C LEU A 135 -7.16 16.41 -3.29
N ARG A 136 -7.85 17.48 -3.72
CA ARG A 136 -7.27 18.83 -3.84
C ARG A 136 -6.65 19.32 -2.54
N TYR A 137 -7.34 19.09 -1.43
CA TYR A 137 -6.84 19.46 -0.11
C TYR A 137 -5.59 18.67 0.28
N THR A 138 -5.57 17.37 0.04
CA THR A 138 -4.41 16.52 0.32
C THR A 138 -3.18 16.98 -0.47
N LEU A 139 -3.32 17.20 -1.77
CA LEU A 139 -2.24 17.72 -2.61
C LEU A 139 -1.78 19.11 -2.17
N HIS A 140 -2.71 19.99 -1.80
CA HIS A 140 -2.38 21.32 -1.28
C HIS A 140 -1.57 21.24 0.02
N GLN A 141 -1.93 20.36 0.95
CA GLN A 141 -1.18 20.16 2.20
C GLN A 141 0.24 19.63 1.94
N MET A 142 0.41 18.72 0.98
CA MET A 142 1.72 18.25 0.55
C MET A 142 2.54 19.36 -0.11
N ASN A 143 1.91 20.17 -0.95
CA ASN A 143 2.60 21.29 -1.63
C ASN A 143 3.02 22.40 -0.67
N LYS A 144 2.35 22.55 0.47
CA LYS A 144 2.67 23.51 1.54
C LYS A 144 3.60 22.92 2.61
N ASP A 145 4.11 21.70 2.41
CA ASP A 145 4.96 20.97 3.35
C ASP A 145 4.31 20.79 4.76
N ILE A 146 2.98 20.87 4.83
CA ILE A 146 2.20 20.57 6.05
C ILE A 146 2.05 19.06 6.23
N LEU A 147 1.85 18.34 5.12
CA LEU A 147 1.98 16.89 5.05
C LEU A 147 3.28 16.54 4.34
N PRO A 148 3.99 15.49 4.77
CA PRO A 148 5.09 14.95 3.99
C PRO A 148 4.62 14.63 2.57
N LYS A 149 5.44 14.93 1.56
CA LYS A 149 5.15 14.56 0.18
C LYS A 149 5.22 13.06 0.01
N ALA A 150 4.13 12.46 -0.45
CA ALA A 150 4.13 11.05 -0.80
C ALA A 150 5.04 10.82 -2.03
N THR A 151 5.77 9.72 -2.05
CA THR A 151 6.56 9.31 -3.22
C THR A 151 5.65 8.95 -4.38
N PHE A 152 4.54 8.24 -4.09
CA PHE A 152 3.51 7.93 -5.07
C PHE A 152 2.13 8.20 -4.51
N VAL A 153 1.23 8.63 -5.38
CA VAL A 153 -0.20 8.75 -5.12
C VAL A 153 -0.94 7.85 -6.10
N VAL A 154 -1.61 6.85 -5.58
CA VAL A 154 -2.36 5.88 -6.39
C VAL A 154 -3.85 6.14 -6.25
N ASN A 155 -4.53 6.33 -7.38
CA ASN A 155 -5.98 6.42 -7.42
C ASN A 155 -6.59 5.02 -7.36
N SER A 156 -7.19 4.66 -6.24
CA SER A 156 -7.83 3.34 -6.05
C SER A 156 -9.32 3.32 -6.44
N GLY A 157 -9.77 4.29 -7.25
CA GLY A 157 -11.17 4.45 -7.62
C GLY A 157 -11.95 5.22 -6.57
N THR A 158 -12.43 4.57 -5.52
CA THR A 158 -13.17 5.23 -4.43
C THR A 158 -12.28 5.99 -3.45
N GLY A 159 -10.97 5.75 -3.47
CA GLY A 159 -10.01 6.32 -2.52
C GLY A 159 -8.71 6.79 -3.16
N LEU A 160 -7.71 6.96 -2.32
CA LEU A 160 -6.32 7.23 -2.69
C LEU A 160 -5.39 6.42 -1.80
N HIS A 161 -4.30 5.92 -2.34
CA HIS A 161 -3.21 5.39 -1.53
C HIS A 161 -2.00 6.33 -1.61
N LEU A 162 -1.46 6.70 -0.46
CA LEU A 162 -0.25 7.51 -0.36
C LEU A 162 0.91 6.61 0.02
N TYR A 163 1.89 6.50 -0.87
CA TYR A 163 3.11 5.71 -0.66
C TYR A 163 4.27 6.61 -0.27
N TYR A 164 4.89 6.28 0.85
CA TYR A 164 6.12 6.89 1.32
C TYR A 164 7.22 5.84 1.26
N VAL A 165 7.95 5.82 0.17
CA VAL A 165 9.07 4.89 -0.01
C VAL A 165 10.18 5.27 0.95
N LEU A 166 10.73 4.29 1.64
CA LEU A 166 11.80 4.49 2.61
C LEU A 166 13.14 4.53 1.87
N GLN A 167 13.99 5.47 2.22
CA GLN A 167 15.34 5.58 1.66
C GLN A 167 16.13 4.29 1.90
N GLU A 168 15.99 3.72 3.10
CA GLU A 168 16.56 2.44 3.47
C GLU A 168 15.46 1.50 3.95
N PRO A 169 15.39 0.26 3.44
CA PRO A 169 14.41 -0.71 3.91
C PRO A 169 14.61 -1.01 5.39
N THR A 170 13.54 -0.92 6.16
CA THR A 170 13.59 -1.13 7.60
C THR A 170 13.35 -2.60 7.95
N PRO A 171 14.30 -3.28 8.63
CA PRO A 171 14.11 -4.65 9.06
C PRO A 171 12.98 -4.75 10.09
N MET A 172 12.15 -5.78 9.96
CA MET A 172 10.93 -5.98 10.74
C MET A 172 11.18 -6.66 12.10
N TYR A 173 12.24 -6.24 12.82
CA TYR A 173 12.46 -6.64 14.20
C TYR A 173 11.42 -6.05 15.15
N PRO A 174 11.12 -6.70 16.29
CA PRO A 174 10.07 -6.25 17.20
C PRO A 174 10.19 -4.78 17.67
N HIS A 175 11.42 -4.31 17.96
CA HIS A 175 11.65 -2.92 18.36
C HIS A 175 11.39 -1.93 17.21
N ASN A 176 11.82 -2.26 15.98
CA ASN A 176 11.54 -1.44 14.80
C ASN A 176 10.04 -1.40 14.51
N GLN A 177 9.35 -2.53 14.65
CA GLN A 177 7.91 -2.58 14.50
C GLN A 177 7.19 -1.63 15.45
N LYS A 178 7.65 -1.50 16.69
CA LYS A 178 7.08 -0.56 17.65
C LYS A 178 7.25 0.90 17.18
N CYS A 179 8.47 1.29 16.79
CA CYS A 179 8.75 2.64 16.30
C CYS A 179 7.93 2.98 15.03
N LEU A 180 7.89 2.05 14.07
CA LEU A 180 7.11 2.21 12.85
C LEU A 180 5.62 2.35 13.14
N LYS A 181 5.09 1.63 14.14
CA LYS A 181 3.71 1.76 14.57
C LYS A 181 3.40 3.15 15.13
N GLU A 182 4.28 3.69 15.94
CA GLU A 182 4.15 5.05 16.49
C GLU A 182 4.20 6.10 15.37
N LEU A 183 5.15 5.98 14.44
CA LEU A 183 5.25 6.84 13.27
C LEU A 183 3.99 6.76 12.40
N LYS A 184 3.50 5.56 12.12
CA LYS A 184 2.25 5.35 11.39
C LYS A 184 1.08 6.11 12.03
N TYR A 185 0.91 6.00 13.34
CA TYR A 185 -0.17 6.69 14.03
C TYR A 185 -0.01 8.22 14.01
N SER A 186 1.22 8.70 14.10
CA SER A 186 1.51 10.13 13.99
C SER A 186 1.10 10.68 12.62
N LEU A 187 1.56 10.04 11.55
CA LEU A 187 1.21 10.42 10.17
C LEU A 187 -0.29 10.26 9.91
N SER A 188 -0.91 9.18 10.37
CA SER A 188 -2.36 9.00 10.22
C SER A 188 -3.16 10.14 10.83
N ARG A 189 -2.74 10.68 11.97
CA ARG A 189 -3.42 11.83 12.60
C ARG A 189 -3.27 13.12 11.80
N GLN A 190 -2.18 13.30 11.10
CA GLN A 190 -1.97 14.45 10.21
C GLN A 190 -2.80 14.32 8.93
N ILE A 191 -2.80 13.15 8.32
CA ILE A 191 -3.50 12.88 7.07
C ILE A 191 -5.02 12.92 7.27
N TRP A 192 -5.55 12.22 8.30
CA TRP A 192 -6.97 12.21 8.63
C TRP A 192 -7.35 13.38 9.54
N ASN A 193 -7.51 14.52 8.97
CA ASN A 193 -8.00 15.72 9.63
C ASN A 193 -9.45 16.03 9.19
N ARG A 194 -10.00 17.15 9.66
CA ARG A 194 -11.38 17.56 9.36
C ARG A 194 -11.67 17.79 7.87
N TYR A 195 -10.64 18.07 7.08
CA TYR A 195 -10.77 18.40 5.66
C TYR A 195 -10.57 17.19 4.75
N THR A 196 -9.74 16.23 5.16
CA THR A 196 -9.51 14.98 4.43
C THR A 196 -10.47 13.87 4.83
N SER A 197 -11.11 13.98 6.02
CA SER A 197 -12.05 12.97 6.51
C SER A 197 -13.43 13.14 5.89
N THR A 198 -13.91 12.11 5.22
CA THR A 198 -15.31 11.98 4.81
C THR A 198 -16.15 11.38 5.95
N SER A 199 -17.47 11.38 5.80
CA SER A 199 -18.37 10.68 6.74
C SER A 199 -18.06 9.19 6.84
N ARG A 200 -17.57 8.58 5.75
CA ARG A 200 -17.12 7.20 5.66
C ARG A 200 -15.86 6.97 6.49
N ASN A 201 -14.85 7.82 6.31
CA ASN A 201 -13.58 7.77 7.05
C ASN A 201 -13.76 8.05 8.54
N ARG A 202 -14.74 8.88 8.94
CA ARG A 202 -15.02 9.13 10.36
C ARG A 202 -15.47 7.88 11.11
N ARG A 203 -16.16 6.95 10.43
CA ARG A 203 -16.53 5.65 11.01
C ARG A 203 -15.31 4.75 11.20
N TYR A 204 -14.28 4.89 10.34
CA TYR A 204 -13.04 4.11 10.38
C TYR A 204 -11.96 4.68 11.32
N LYS A 205 -12.17 5.84 11.95
CA LYS A 205 -11.25 6.32 13.02
C LYS A 205 -11.06 5.31 14.15
N GLY A 206 -12.04 4.43 14.38
CA GLY A 206 -11.93 3.29 15.28
C GLY A 206 -11.06 2.16 14.75
N PHE A 207 -11.02 1.97 13.43
CA PHE A 207 -10.30 0.89 12.78
C PHE A 207 -8.76 1.08 12.84
N CYS A 208 -8.27 2.32 12.68
CA CYS A 208 -6.85 2.62 12.89
C CYS A 208 -6.37 2.38 14.32
N ARG A 209 -7.27 2.29 15.31
CA ARG A 209 -6.92 1.97 16.70
C ARG A 209 -6.77 0.47 16.97
N ALA A 210 -7.47 -0.37 16.21
CA ALA A 210 -7.58 -1.81 16.48
C ALA A 210 -6.68 -2.67 15.60
N SER A 211 -6.20 -2.14 14.49
CA SER A 211 -5.48 -2.94 13.51
C SER A 211 -4.00 -3.03 13.85
N GLY A 212 -3.58 -4.22 14.23
CA GLY A 212 -2.17 -4.56 14.37
C GLY A 212 -1.44 -4.51 13.02
N TRP A 213 -0.13 -4.75 13.00
CA TRP A 213 0.73 -4.81 11.82
C TRP A 213 0.21 -5.69 10.68
N LEU A 214 -0.61 -6.69 10.99
CA LEU A 214 -1.30 -7.53 10.02
C LEU A 214 -2.24 -6.73 9.12
N ASP A 215 -2.75 -5.60 9.57
CA ASP A 215 -3.68 -4.78 8.80
C ASP A 215 -2.96 -3.77 7.90
N LEU A 216 -1.71 -3.38 8.20
CA LEU A 216 -0.84 -2.80 7.16
C LEU A 216 -0.73 -3.75 5.97
N ALA A 217 -0.76 -5.04 6.21
CA ALA A 217 -0.74 -6.07 5.19
C ALA A 217 -2.13 -6.47 4.66
N ARG A 218 -3.24 -6.03 5.25
CA ARG A 218 -4.61 -6.34 4.82
C ARG A 218 -5.34 -5.17 4.16
N SER A 219 -4.96 -3.92 4.45
CA SER A 219 -5.62 -2.72 3.93
C SER A 219 -5.12 -2.27 2.54
N TRP A 220 -4.53 -3.14 1.77
CA TRP A 220 -3.83 -2.81 0.55
C TRP A 220 -4.58 -3.32 -0.66
N ALA A 221 -5.71 -2.69 -0.93
CA ALA A 221 -6.44 -2.83 -2.16
C ALA A 221 -6.27 -1.54 -2.97
N GLY A 222 -5.37 -1.55 -3.92
CA GLY A 222 -5.21 -0.48 -4.87
C GLY A 222 -4.99 -1.06 -6.24
N THR A 223 -5.81 -0.67 -7.19
CA THR A 223 -5.50 -0.87 -8.59
C THR A 223 -4.32 0.02 -8.92
N ILE A 224 -3.20 -0.57 -9.30
CA ILE A 224 -2.11 0.14 -9.95
C ILE A 224 -2.56 0.31 -11.40
N LEU A 225 -2.65 1.52 -11.87
CA LEU A 225 -2.84 1.82 -13.28
C LEU A 225 -1.50 1.93 -13.95
#